data_3a8ff8ce70268a3ec06d4062257df913
#
_entry.id   3a8ff8ce70268a3ec06d4062257df913
#
_cell.length_a   1.000
_cell.length_b   1.000
_cell.length_c   1.000
_cell.angle_alpha   90.00
_cell.angle_beta   90.00
_cell.angle_gamma   90.00
#
_symmetry.space_group_name_H-M   'P 1'
#
loop_
_entity.id
_entity.type
_entity.pdbx_description
1 polymer ?
#
loop_
_entity_poly.entity_id
_entity_poly.type
_entity_poly.pdbx_seq_one_letter_code
_entity_poly.pdbx_strand_id
1 'polypeptide(L)'
;MKIRSIKVNYALNLLRVVSGILFGIITMPYINKVLGAESLGKVEYVNSIITYFLLLSSLGIPMYGLREVAKIRNDSFKRTKLVTELLTILGITTLISYLVIFGVILNLPYFFSYKELIIILSTTILFTNFGAEWFYQGIEDQMFITIRYLVVRGLSFVLLFVLVKNPDDYLWYASIVVLSTAGANVFNVLYLKKYLDFKGISFKNLDLKQHLKPAMTIFVGSISVSIYLQLDITILGTAKGDEAVGYYVMANKLIRFVIAMVTTIGAVMLPRLAHLLASDKRAFYNLVETALNYIMIFSIPATFGFLVLAKDFTLLMGGDGFEESILTTQILSPIVTIVGLAYFLGFLILFPLGKERIYTVSTIIAAVLSIILNLIFVNRYGHNATASIAVFSEVIGVVFMIILGKSMLRKINFFNRSILIYIIASIAISILLFLLTSLLPDHTLVLKVAVEISAAVVFFMLILYLSKEKVFFEVINMFKAKLKR
;
A
#
# COMPACT_ATOMS: atom_id res chain seq x y z
N MET A 1 32.52 -2.26 -6.17
CA MET A 1 31.22 -1.58 -6.37
C MET A 1 31.30 -0.17 -5.81
N LYS A 2 30.89 0.85 -6.56
CA LYS A 2 30.84 2.23 -6.04
C LYS A 2 29.52 2.39 -5.27
N ILE A 3 29.58 2.27 -3.94
CA ILE A 3 28.42 2.50 -3.07
C ILE A 3 28.19 4.01 -2.99
N ARG A 4 26.99 4.45 -3.31
CA ARG A 4 26.59 5.85 -3.18
C ARG A 4 26.31 6.21 -1.72
N SER A 5 26.32 7.49 -1.41
CA SER A 5 26.01 7.92 -0.05
C SER A 5 24.57 7.52 0.33
N ILE A 6 24.36 7.19 1.60
CA ILE A 6 23.05 6.81 2.16
C ILE A 6 21.99 7.87 1.83
N LYS A 7 22.37 9.17 1.86
CA LYS A 7 21.46 10.27 1.52
C LYS A 7 20.94 10.19 0.09
N VAL A 8 21.82 9.84 -0.87
CA VAL A 8 21.44 9.71 -2.29
C VAL A 8 20.54 8.49 -2.49
N ASN A 9 20.87 7.36 -1.88
CA ASN A 9 20.04 6.15 -1.95
C ASN A 9 18.64 6.38 -1.35
N TYR A 10 18.56 7.10 -0.24
CA TYR A 10 17.29 7.49 0.37
C TYR A 10 16.47 8.41 -0.55
N ALA A 11 17.08 9.44 -1.13
CA ALA A 11 16.41 10.35 -2.06
C ALA A 11 15.88 9.63 -3.30
N LEU A 12 16.65 8.69 -3.87
CA LEU A 12 16.24 7.87 -5.01
C LEU A 12 15.05 6.96 -4.67
N ASN A 13 15.08 6.32 -3.49
CA ASN A 13 13.96 5.51 -3.04
C ASN A 13 12.69 6.35 -2.80
N LEU A 14 12.83 7.53 -2.19
CA LEU A 14 11.73 8.47 -1.99
C LEU A 14 11.12 8.91 -3.34
N LEU A 15 11.98 9.27 -4.30
CA LEU A 15 11.55 9.64 -5.66
C LEU A 15 10.74 8.51 -6.31
N ARG A 16 11.18 7.25 -6.16
CA ARG A 16 10.46 6.08 -6.67
C ARG A 16 9.09 5.92 -6.03
N VAL A 17 9.00 6.02 -4.70
CA VAL A 17 7.74 5.87 -3.96
C VAL A 17 6.76 7.00 -4.33
N VAL A 18 7.22 8.25 -4.30
CA VAL A 18 6.38 9.42 -4.64
C VAL A 18 5.90 9.36 -6.09
N SER A 19 6.78 9.01 -7.02
CA SER A 19 6.40 8.84 -8.44
C SER A 19 5.35 7.74 -8.62
N GLY A 20 5.42 6.65 -7.84
CA GLY A 20 4.42 5.59 -7.87
C GLY A 20 3.03 6.06 -7.41
N ILE A 21 2.97 6.83 -6.34
CA ILE A 21 1.73 7.42 -5.82
C ILE A 21 1.16 8.43 -6.82
N LEU A 22 1.98 9.36 -7.32
CA LEU A 22 1.55 10.37 -8.29
C LEU A 22 1.02 9.74 -9.58
N PHE A 23 1.71 8.74 -10.10
CA PHE A 23 1.24 8.00 -11.26
C PHE A 23 -0.16 7.41 -11.03
N GLY A 24 -0.38 6.76 -9.89
CA GLY A 24 -1.69 6.19 -9.54
C GLY A 24 -2.79 7.25 -9.48
N ILE A 25 -2.54 8.38 -8.83
CA ILE A 25 -3.51 9.48 -8.71
C ILE A 25 -3.86 10.08 -10.07
N ILE A 26 -2.87 10.32 -10.94
CA ILE A 26 -3.09 10.95 -12.24
C ILE A 26 -3.81 10.01 -13.21
N THR A 27 -3.50 8.71 -13.17
CA THR A 27 -4.09 7.73 -14.10
C THR A 27 -5.48 7.26 -13.68
N MET A 28 -5.80 7.28 -12.39
CA MET A 28 -7.05 6.76 -11.84
C MET A 28 -8.30 7.39 -12.46
N PRO A 29 -8.44 8.73 -12.60
CA PRO A 29 -9.61 9.33 -13.23
C PRO A 29 -9.81 8.88 -14.67
N TYR A 30 -8.71 8.78 -15.43
CA TYR A 30 -8.77 8.33 -16.81
C TYR A 30 -9.23 6.87 -16.91
N ILE A 31 -8.58 5.98 -16.15
CA ILE A 31 -8.85 4.54 -16.15
C ILE A 31 -10.32 4.30 -15.79
N ASN A 32 -10.79 4.90 -14.71
CA ASN A 32 -12.14 4.69 -14.22
C ASN A 32 -13.19 5.17 -15.22
N LYS A 33 -13.00 6.38 -15.80
CA LYS A 33 -13.94 6.94 -16.79
C LYS A 33 -13.97 6.16 -18.11
N VAL A 34 -12.83 5.61 -18.53
CA VAL A 34 -12.73 4.87 -19.79
C VAL A 34 -13.23 3.43 -19.66
N LEU A 35 -12.81 2.73 -18.59
CA LEU A 35 -13.14 1.33 -18.41
C LEU A 35 -14.52 1.11 -17.77
N GLY A 36 -14.96 2.05 -16.92
CA GLY A 36 -16.12 1.84 -16.08
C GLY A 36 -15.90 0.82 -14.96
N ALA A 37 -16.93 0.63 -14.14
CA ALA A 37 -16.83 -0.21 -12.93
C ALA A 37 -16.64 -1.70 -13.28
N GLU A 38 -17.36 -2.23 -14.28
CA GLU A 38 -17.32 -3.64 -14.64
C GLU A 38 -15.94 -4.07 -15.15
N SER A 39 -15.42 -3.39 -16.18
CA SER A 39 -14.11 -3.73 -16.77
C SER A 39 -12.95 -3.51 -15.81
N LEU A 40 -13.01 -2.43 -15.00
CA LEU A 40 -12.05 -2.20 -13.93
C LEU A 40 -12.11 -3.34 -12.90
N GLY A 41 -13.29 -3.66 -12.43
CA GLY A 41 -13.51 -4.71 -11.43
C GLY A 41 -13.06 -6.08 -11.92
N LYS A 42 -13.32 -6.41 -13.18
CA LYS A 42 -12.88 -7.64 -13.82
C LYS A 42 -11.36 -7.82 -13.76
N VAL A 43 -10.60 -6.76 -14.09
CA VAL A 43 -9.14 -6.79 -14.00
C VAL A 43 -8.66 -6.89 -12.54
N GLU A 44 -9.24 -6.12 -11.62
CA GLU A 44 -8.83 -6.11 -10.21
C GLU A 44 -9.21 -7.40 -9.48
N TYR A 45 -10.34 -8.03 -9.83
CA TYR A 45 -10.72 -9.35 -9.33
C TYR A 45 -9.68 -10.40 -9.69
N VAL A 46 -9.34 -10.51 -10.99
CA VAL A 46 -8.33 -11.48 -11.44
C VAL A 46 -6.96 -11.15 -10.85
N ASN A 47 -6.61 -9.87 -10.78
CA ASN A 47 -5.35 -9.43 -10.18
C ASN A 47 -5.24 -9.82 -8.69
N SER A 48 -6.37 -9.80 -7.95
CA SER A 48 -6.40 -10.26 -6.56
C SER A 48 -6.06 -11.75 -6.44
N ILE A 49 -6.57 -12.58 -7.34
CA ILE A 49 -6.28 -14.02 -7.40
C ILE A 49 -4.81 -14.27 -7.77
N ILE A 50 -4.29 -13.59 -8.79
CA ILE A 50 -2.89 -13.72 -9.21
C ILE A 50 -1.94 -13.27 -8.11
N THR A 51 -2.33 -12.27 -7.32
CA THR A 51 -1.53 -11.80 -6.17
C THR A 51 -1.34 -12.91 -5.12
N TYR A 52 -2.33 -13.78 -4.88
CA TYR A 52 -2.12 -14.94 -4.00
C TYR A 52 -1.07 -15.90 -4.55
N PHE A 53 -1.13 -16.21 -5.85
CA PHE A 53 -0.11 -17.05 -6.48
C PHE A 53 1.27 -16.42 -6.44
N LEU A 54 1.36 -15.11 -6.62
CA LEU A 54 2.62 -14.37 -6.49
C LEU A 54 3.18 -14.46 -5.05
N LEU A 55 2.34 -14.25 -4.04
CA LEU A 55 2.74 -14.38 -2.64
C LEU A 55 3.21 -15.80 -2.30
N LEU A 56 2.45 -16.80 -2.72
CA LEU A 56 2.78 -18.21 -2.49
C LEU A 56 4.07 -18.62 -3.21
N SER A 57 4.25 -18.20 -4.47
CA SER A 57 5.45 -18.53 -5.25
C SER A 57 6.70 -17.81 -4.76
N SER A 58 6.56 -16.62 -4.19
CA SER A 58 7.72 -15.86 -3.70
C SER A 58 8.28 -16.37 -2.37
N LEU A 59 7.53 -17.13 -1.56
CA LEU A 59 7.94 -17.79 -0.30
C LEU A 59 8.72 -16.89 0.68
N GLY A 60 8.51 -15.56 0.66
CA GLY A 60 9.27 -14.61 1.49
C GLY A 60 10.72 -14.38 1.05
N ILE A 61 11.13 -14.97 -0.08
CA ILE A 61 12.48 -14.81 -0.64
C ILE A 61 12.87 -13.35 -0.89
N PRO A 62 11.99 -12.44 -1.34
CA PRO A 62 12.38 -11.04 -1.53
C PRO A 62 13.01 -10.41 -0.27
N MET A 63 12.40 -10.57 0.89
CA MET A 63 12.93 -10.04 2.15
C MET A 63 14.13 -10.84 2.66
N TYR A 64 14.06 -12.16 2.57
CA TYR A 64 15.17 -13.05 2.93
C TYR A 64 16.41 -12.80 2.07
N GLY A 65 16.25 -12.78 0.77
CA GLY A 65 17.33 -12.58 -0.20
C GLY A 65 18.00 -11.22 -0.08
N LEU A 66 17.22 -10.15 0.12
CA LEU A 66 17.74 -8.81 0.42
C LEU A 66 18.70 -8.85 1.60
N ARG A 67 18.28 -9.47 2.71
CA ARG A 67 19.09 -9.57 3.94
C ARG A 67 20.37 -10.38 3.74
N GLU A 68 20.26 -11.54 3.09
CA GLU A 68 21.43 -12.41 2.91
C GLU A 68 22.42 -11.85 1.88
N VAL A 69 21.95 -11.26 0.78
CA VAL A 69 22.82 -10.58 -0.20
C VAL A 69 23.58 -9.43 0.45
N ALA A 70 22.94 -8.65 1.30
CA ALA A 70 23.60 -7.54 1.98
C ALA A 70 24.78 -7.99 2.84
N LYS A 71 24.70 -9.18 3.48
CA LYS A 71 25.77 -9.76 4.29
C LYS A 71 27.00 -10.16 3.48
N ILE A 72 26.81 -10.63 2.24
CA ILE A 72 27.87 -11.23 1.39
C ILE A 72 28.13 -10.43 0.11
N ARG A 73 27.69 -9.16 0.06
CA ARG A 73 27.71 -8.32 -1.13
C ARG A 73 29.09 -8.20 -1.81
N ASN A 74 30.19 -8.31 -1.05
CA ASN A 74 31.56 -8.17 -1.54
C ASN A 74 32.18 -9.48 -2.03
N ASP A 75 31.59 -10.63 -1.71
CA ASP A 75 32.07 -11.96 -2.12
C ASP A 75 31.30 -12.41 -3.37
N SER A 76 31.96 -12.35 -4.54
CA SER A 76 31.31 -12.67 -5.82
C SER A 76 30.83 -14.10 -5.90
N PHE A 77 31.65 -15.06 -5.40
CA PHE A 77 31.32 -16.48 -5.48
C PHE A 77 30.11 -16.82 -4.58
N LYS A 78 30.16 -16.43 -3.30
CA LYS A 78 29.05 -16.68 -2.37
C LYS A 78 27.77 -15.99 -2.82
N ARG A 79 27.90 -14.76 -3.32
CA ARG A 79 26.76 -14.00 -3.85
C ARG A 79 26.12 -14.69 -5.06
N THR A 80 26.93 -15.18 -6.01
CA THR A 80 26.41 -15.89 -7.18
C THR A 80 25.76 -17.19 -6.77
N LYS A 81 26.38 -17.97 -5.86
CA LYS A 81 25.80 -19.20 -5.33
C LYS A 81 24.44 -18.94 -4.67
N LEU A 82 24.37 -17.99 -3.75
CA LEU A 82 23.13 -17.62 -3.05
C LEU A 82 22.01 -17.21 -4.04
N VAL A 83 22.33 -16.34 -4.99
CA VAL A 83 21.33 -15.88 -5.99
C VAL A 83 20.83 -17.04 -6.84
N THR A 84 21.75 -17.94 -7.26
CA THR A 84 21.36 -19.14 -8.02
C THR A 84 20.45 -20.06 -7.19
N GLU A 85 20.78 -20.29 -5.93
CA GLU A 85 19.95 -21.10 -5.01
C GLU A 85 18.56 -20.50 -4.86
N LEU A 86 18.47 -19.20 -4.59
CA LEU A 86 17.17 -18.52 -4.42
C LEU A 86 16.34 -18.44 -5.71
N LEU A 87 16.97 -18.18 -6.85
CA LEU A 87 16.28 -18.21 -8.15
C LEU A 87 15.82 -19.61 -8.53
N THR A 88 16.57 -20.67 -8.15
CA THR A 88 16.13 -22.05 -8.35
C THR A 88 14.87 -22.35 -7.53
N ILE A 89 14.82 -21.94 -6.25
CA ILE A 89 13.62 -22.09 -5.42
C ILE A 89 12.45 -21.35 -6.05
N LEU A 90 12.64 -20.06 -6.41
CA LEU A 90 11.62 -19.26 -7.08
C LEU A 90 11.18 -19.88 -8.42
N GLY A 91 12.08 -20.51 -9.16
CA GLY A 91 11.75 -21.23 -10.39
C GLY A 91 10.83 -22.43 -10.15
N ILE A 92 11.15 -23.23 -9.13
CA ILE A 92 10.34 -24.40 -8.75
C ILE A 92 8.93 -23.95 -8.28
N THR A 93 8.88 -22.96 -7.40
CA THR A 93 7.59 -22.48 -6.86
C THR A 93 6.76 -21.75 -7.91
N THR A 94 7.40 -21.02 -8.82
CA THR A 94 6.74 -20.41 -9.98
C THR A 94 6.15 -21.49 -10.90
N LEU A 95 6.93 -22.54 -11.20
CA LEU A 95 6.45 -23.67 -12.01
C LEU A 95 5.23 -24.34 -11.37
N ILE A 96 5.28 -24.60 -10.06
CA ILE A 96 4.15 -25.18 -9.32
C ILE A 96 2.93 -24.25 -9.43
N SER A 97 3.11 -22.93 -9.24
CA SER A 97 2.02 -21.95 -9.38
C SER A 97 1.42 -21.97 -10.79
N TYR A 98 2.23 -22.05 -11.83
CA TYR A 98 1.74 -22.17 -13.21
C TYR A 98 1.04 -23.49 -13.49
N LEU A 99 1.54 -24.60 -12.96
CA LEU A 99 0.84 -25.89 -13.07
C LEU A 99 -0.56 -25.84 -12.45
N VAL A 100 -0.71 -25.15 -11.32
CA VAL A 100 -2.03 -24.93 -10.71
C VAL A 100 -2.89 -23.97 -11.53
N ILE A 101 -2.34 -22.83 -11.98
CA ILE A 101 -3.09 -21.85 -12.77
C ILE A 101 -3.58 -22.47 -14.08
N PHE A 102 -2.66 -23.07 -14.86
CA PHE A 102 -2.99 -23.61 -16.20
C PHE A 102 -3.66 -24.98 -16.14
N GLY A 103 -3.31 -25.82 -15.17
CA GLY A 103 -3.84 -27.16 -15.03
C GLY A 103 -5.17 -27.22 -14.28
N VAL A 104 -5.42 -26.29 -13.37
CA VAL A 104 -6.64 -26.31 -12.54
C VAL A 104 -7.49 -25.06 -12.81
N ILE A 105 -6.99 -23.85 -12.51
CA ILE A 105 -7.81 -22.63 -12.51
C ILE A 105 -8.43 -22.36 -13.89
N LEU A 106 -7.64 -22.42 -14.97
CA LEU A 106 -8.14 -22.18 -16.34
C LEU A 106 -9.13 -23.22 -16.84
N ASN A 107 -9.21 -24.38 -16.20
CA ASN A 107 -10.14 -25.45 -16.56
C ASN A 107 -11.43 -25.45 -15.73
N LEU A 108 -11.52 -24.60 -14.71
CA LEU A 108 -12.76 -24.41 -13.96
C LEU A 108 -13.75 -23.58 -14.79
N PRO A 109 -15.01 -24.02 -14.97
CA PRO A 109 -16.02 -23.29 -15.78
C PRO A 109 -16.20 -21.84 -15.33
N TYR A 110 -16.11 -21.57 -14.04
CA TYR A 110 -16.23 -20.24 -13.46
C TYR A 110 -15.21 -19.25 -14.04
N PHE A 111 -13.99 -19.70 -14.39
CA PHE A 111 -12.92 -18.82 -14.89
C PHE A 111 -12.85 -18.74 -16.42
N PHE A 112 -13.79 -19.34 -17.16
CA PHE A 112 -13.72 -19.33 -18.62
C PHE A 112 -13.78 -17.91 -19.21
N SER A 113 -14.58 -17.02 -18.62
CA SER A 113 -14.68 -15.61 -19.02
C SER A 113 -13.43 -14.77 -18.66
N TYR A 114 -12.55 -15.28 -17.81
CA TYR A 114 -11.36 -14.60 -17.34
C TYR A 114 -10.05 -15.16 -17.90
N LYS A 115 -10.10 -16.14 -18.81
CA LYS A 115 -8.91 -16.87 -19.28
C LYS A 115 -7.81 -15.95 -19.79
N GLU A 116 -8.13 -15.02 -20.65
CA GLU A 116 -7.16 -14.09 -21.22
C GLU A 116 -6.52 -13.19 -20.15
N LEU A 117 -7.33 -12.68 -19.23
CA LEU A 117 -6.86 -11.88 -18.10
C LEU A 117 -5.92 -12.68 -17.18
N ILE A 118 -6.28 -13.92 -16.86
CA ILE A 118 -5.45 -14.82 -16.02
C ILE A 118 -4.10 -15.06 -16.69
N ILE A 119 -4.09 -15.32 -18.01
CA ILE A 119 -2.84 -15.53 -18.77
C ILE A 119 -1.99 -14.26 -18.72
N ILE A 120 -2.54 -13.09 -19.03
CA ILE A 120 -1.81 -11.83 -19.05
C ILE A 120 -1.28 -11.50 -17.65
N LEU A 121 -2.16 -11.46 -16.65
CA LEU A 121 -1.79 -11.05 -15.29
C LEU A 121 -0.85 -12.05 -14.61
N SER A 122 -0.93 -13.35 -14.92
CA SER A 122 -0.02 -14.36 -14.38
C SER A 122 1.45 -14.11 -14.75
N THR A 123 1.73 -13.42 -15.86
CA THR A 123 3.09 -13.05 -16.26
C THR A 123 3.78 -12.17 -15.21
N THR A 124 3.00 -11.47 -14.35
CA THR A 124 3.53 -10.74 -13.19
C THR A 124 4.33 -11.65 -12.26
N ILE A 125 3.89 -12.90 -12.07
CA ILE A 125 4.58 -13.89 -11.22
C ILE A 125 5.98 -14.17 -11.77
N LEU A 126 6.05 -14.45 -13.08
CA LEU A 126 7.31 -14.73 -13.76
C LEU A 126 8.30 -13.55 -13.63
N PHE A 127 7.84 -12.36 -14.05
CA PHE A 127 8.72 -11.18 -14.05
C PHE A 127 9.12 -10.74 -12.65
N THR A 128 8.25 -10.89 -11.65
CA THR A 128 8.59 -10.52 -10.26
C THR A 128 9.57 -11.50 -9.63
N ASN A 129 9.33 -12.81 -9.76
CA ASN A 129 10.17 -13.82 -9.14
C ASN A 129 11.58 -13.88 -9.78
N PHE A 130 11.68 -13.86 -11.11
CA PHE A 130 12.97 -13.89 -11.80
C PHE A 130 13.64 -12.53 -11.89
N GLY A 131 12.90 -11.43 -11.71
CA GLY A 131 13.46 -10.07 -11.72
C GLY A 131 14.41 -9.76 -10.58
N ALA A 132 14.41 -10.55 -9.52
CA ALA A 132 15.34 -10.47 -8.41
C ALA A 132 15.64 -9.03 -7.93
N GLU A 133 14.62 -8.16 -7.82
CA GLU A 133 14.81 -6.77 -7.37
C GLU A 133 15.48 -6.71 -6.00
N TRP A 134 15.16 -7.68 -5.13
CA TRP A 134 15.78 -7.84 -3.82
C TRP A 134 17.33 -7.95 -3.87
N PHE A 135 17.88 -8.50 -4.96
CA PHE A 135 19.33 -8.56 -5.17
C PHE A 135 19.93 -7.16 -5.30
N TYR A 136 19.33 -6.33 -6.17
CA TYR A 136 19.81 -4.96 -6.41
C TYR A 136 19.62 -4.07 -5.18
N GLN A 137 18.56 -4.29 -4.42
CA GLN A 137 18.36 -3.63 -3.11
C GLN A 137 19.45 -4.05 -2.11
N GLY A 138 19.79 -5.35 -2.06
CA GLY A 138 20.83 -5.90 -1.18
C GLY A 138 22.23 -5.40 -1.47
N ILE A 139 22.56 -5.16 -2.75
CA ILE A 139 23.84 -4.55 -3.17
C ILE A 139 23.81 -3.01 -3.17
N GLU A 140 22.69 -2.40 -2.76
CA GLU A 140 22.47 -0.96 -2.69
C GLU A 140 22.55 -0.21 -4.04
N ASP A 141 22.25 -0.87 -5.17
CA ASP A 141 22.21 -0.20 -6.49
C ASP A 141 20.84 0.50 -6.73
N GLN A 142 20.53 1.44 -5.87
CA GLN A 142 19.27 2.18 -5.91
C GLN A 142 19.09 3.02 -7.18
N MET A 143 20.19 3.48 -7.78
CA MET A 143 20.14 4.26 -9.02
C MET A 143 19.58 3.45 -10.17
N PHE A 144 20.08 2.22 -10.35
CA PHE A 144 19.60 1.32 -11.38
C PHE A 144 18.12 0.99 -11.20
N ILE A 145 17.72 0.65 -9.95
CA ILE A 145 16.32 0.38 -9.62
C ILE A 145 15.43 1.58 -9.96
N THR A 146 15.83 2.79 -9.56
CA THR A 146 15.02 3.99 -9.74
C THR A 146 14.88 4.39 -11.20
N ILE A 147 15.97 4.41 -11.97
CA ILE A 147 15.94 4.83 -13.38
C ILE A 147 15.03 3.90 -14.19
N ARG A 148 15.26 2.57 -14.11
CA ARG A 148 14.46 1.62 -14.88
C ARG A 148 12.96 1.68 -14.48
N TYR A 149 12.69 1.85 -13.17
CA TYR A 149 11.31 2.02 -12.68
C TYR A 149 10.64 3.24 -13.31
N LEU A 150 11.31 4.40 -13.29
CA LEU A 150 10.76 5.63 -13.86
C LEU A 150 10.56 5.53 -15.38
N VAL A 151 11.51 4.92 -16.09
CA VAL A 151 11.40 4.72 -17.54
C VAL A 151 10.21 3.82 -17.88
N VAL A 152 10.10 2.65 -17.24
CA VAL A 152 9.00 1.72 -17.52
C VAL A 152 7.66 2.30 -17.08
N ARG A 153 7.63 3.01 -15.96
CA ARG A 153 6.42 3.68 -15.48
C ARG A 153 5.98 4.79 -16.42
N GLY A 154 6.93 5.60 -16.94
CA GLY A 154 6.66 6.60 -17.95
C GLY A 154 6.15 6.01 -19.26
N LEU A 155 6.75 4.90 -19.72
CA LEU A 155 6.25 4.15 -20.86
C LEU A 155 4.83 3.63 -20.64
N SER A 156 4.56 3.02 -19.47
CA SER A 156 3.23 2.56 -19.11
C SER A 156 2.20 3.69 -19.09
N PHE A 157 2.62 4.90 -18.67
CA PHE A 157 1.77 6.10 -18.69
C PHE A 157 1.37 6.47 -20.11
N VAL A 158 2.32 6.52 -21.03
CA VAL A 158 2.04 6.83 -22.44
C VAL A 158 1.15 5.76 -23.07
N LEU A 159 1.50 4.47 -22.89
CA LEU A 159 0.75 3.36 -23.45
C LEU A 159 -0.69 3.32 -22.93
N LEU A 160 -0.93 3.70 -21.68
CA LEU A 160 -2.28 3.79 -21.13
C LEU A 160 -3.18 4.70 -21.96
N PHE A 161 -2.73 5.91 -22.24
CA PHE A 161 -3.51 6.87 -23.02
C PHE A 161 -3.58 6.55 -24.51
N VAL A 162 -2.67 5.74 -25.04
CA VAL A 162 -2.67 5.32 -26.44
C VAL A 162 -3.56 4.12 -26.69
N LEU A 163 -3.49 3.10 -25.80
CA LEU A 163 -4.10 1.78 -26.04
C LEU A 163 -5.44 1.59 -25.34
N VAL A 164 -5.73 2.29 -24.25
CA VAL A 164 -6.98 2.12 -23.48
C VAL A 164 -7.91 3.29 -23.82
N LYS A 165 -8.93 3.03 -24.63
CA LYS A 165 -9.87 4.04 -25.15
C LYS A 165 -11.32 3.73 -24.84
N ASN A 166 -11.65 2.46 -24.66
CA ASN A 166 -13.00 1.94 -24.50
C ASN A 166 -13.05 0.94 -23.35
N PRO A 167 -14.23 0.60 -22.81
CA PRO A 167 -14.39 -0.43 -21.77
C PRO A 167 -13.84 -1.80 -22.17
N ASP A 168 -13.90 -2.15 -23.45
CA ASP A 168 -13.42 -3.44 -23.99
C ASP A 168 -11.89 -3.53 -24.02
N ASP A 169 -11.17 -2.43 -23.85
CA ASP A 169 -9.70 -2.39 -23.81
C ASP A 169 -9.12 -2.86 -22.47
N TYR A 170 -9.90 -3.54 -21.64
CA TYR A 170 -9.45 -4.02 -20.32
C TYR A 170 -8.27 -5.00 -20.40
N LEU A 171 -8.09 -5.74 -21.51
CA LEU A 171 -6.91 -6.60 -21.71
C LEU A 171 -5.64 -5.77 -21.94
N TRP A 172 -5.74 -4.65 -22.67
CA TRP A 172 -4.64 -3.70 -22.78
C TRP A 172 -4.31 -3.07 -21.44
N TYR A 173 -5.34 -2.70 -20.68
CA TYR A 173 -5.14 -2.19 -19.32
C TYR A 173 -4.45 -3.22 -18.43
N ALA A 174 -4.88 -4.48 -18.43
CA ALA A 174 -4.21 -5.56 -17.69
C ALA A 174 -2.74 -5.73 -18.10
N SER A 175 -2.43 -5.65 -19.41
CA SER A 175 -1.07 -5.71 -19.92
C SER A 175 -0.21 -4.52 -19.44
N ILE A 176 -0.80 -3.32 -19.35
CA ILE A 176 -0.15 -2.12 -18.82
C ILE A 176 0.04 -2.24 -17.29
N VAL A 177 -0.88 -2.85 -16.57
CA VAL A 177 -0.72 -3.16 -15.14
C VAL A 177 0.49 -4.07 -14.94
N VAL A 178 0.64 -5.14 -15.71
CA VAL A 178 1.82 -6.01 -15.67
C VAL A 178 3.09 -5.24 -15.99
N LEU A 179 3.08 -4.46 -17.08
CA LEU A 179 4.24 -3.64 -17.48
C LEU A 179 4.63 -2.68 -16.37
N SER A 180 3.67 -1.94 -15.81
CA SER A 180 3.94 -0.92 -14.78
C SER A 180 4.42 -1.48 -13.45
N THR A 181 4.00 -2.70 -13.09
CA THR A 181 4.34 -3.35 -11.80
C THR A 181 5.57 -4.23 -11.90
N ALA A 182 5.68 -5.03 -12.94
CA ALA A 182 6.70 -6.06 -13.09
C ALA A 182 7.59 -5.89 -14.34
N GLY A 183 7.22 -5.06 -15.31
CA GLY A 183 7.97 -4.92 -16.57
C GLY A 183 9.39 -4.42 -16.39
N ALA A 184 9.65 -3.57 -15.40
CA ALA A 184 11.01 -3.15 -15.07
C ALA A 184 11.93 -4.31 -14.68
N ASN A 185 11.39 -5.44 -14.26
CA ASN A 185 12.15 -6.62 -13.84
C ASN A 185 12.81 -7.35 -15.02
N VAL A 186 12.33 -7.18 -16.24
CA VAL A 186 13.00 -7.69 -17.45
C VAL A 186 14.42 -7.15 -17.54
N PHE A 187 14.60 -5.86 -17.29
CA PHE A 187 15.93 -5.24 -17.28
C PHE A 187 16.83 -5.79 -16.16
N ASN A 188 16.23 -6.19 -15.03
CA ASN A 188 16.98 -6.84 -13.96
C ASN A 188 17.60 -8.16 -14.41
N VAL A 189 16.82 -9.02 -15.04
CA VAL A 189 17.31 -10.33 -15.52
C VAL A 189 18.46 -10.13 -16.48
N LEU A 190 18.34 -9.20 -17.42
CA LEU A 190 19.39 -8.92 -18.40
C LEU A 190 20.66 -8.36 -17.74
N TYR A 191 20.51 -7.50 -16.75
CA TYR A 191 21.63 -6.83 -16.09
C TYR A 191 22.27 -7.68 -14.98
N LEU A 192 21.57 -8.73 -14.51
CA LEU A 192 22.05 -9.62 -13.45
C LEU A 192 23.40 -10.30 -13.81
N LYS A 193 23.59 -10.65 -15.09
CA LYS A 193 24.83 -11.24 -15.61
C LYS A 193 26.07 -10.41 -15.32
N LYS A 194 25.95 -9.09 -15.17
CA LYS A 194 27.08 -8.20 -14.84
C LYS A 194 27.61 -8.41 -13.43
N TYR A 195 26.77 -8.88 -12.51
CA TYR A 195 27.08 -9.02 -11.10
C TYR A 195 27.38 -10.46 -10.69
N LEU A 196 26.99 -11.43 -11.49
CA LEU A 196 27.10 -12.85 -11.18
C LEU A 196 28.19 -13.49 -12.05
N ASP A 197 29.07 -14.23 -11.40
CA ASP A 197 30.08 -15.08 -12.07
C ASP A 197 29.69 -16.54 -11.82
N PHE A 198 29.19 -17.19 -12.85
CA PHE A 198 28.74 -18.59 -12.79
C PHE A 198 29.86 -19.59 -12.89
N LYS A 199 31.14 -19.16 -13.06
CA LYS A 199 32.27 -20.05 -13.11
C LYS A 199 32.44 -20.80 -11.78
N GLY A 200 32.47 -22.12 -11.85
CA GLY A 200 32.63 -22.97 -10.67
C GLY A 200 31.32 -23.26 -9.89
N ILE A 201 30.16 -22.76 -10.34
CA ILE A 201 28.89 -23.11 -9.74
C ILE A 201 28.29 -24.30 -10.49
N SER A 202 28.15 -25.43 -9.78
CA SER A 202 27.44 -26.61 -10.28
C SER A 202 26.09 -26.72 -9.61
N PHE A 203 25.04 -27.04 -10.37
CA PHE A 203 23.68 -27.28 -9.81
C PHE A 203 23.65 -28.42 -8.78
N LYS A 204 24.64 -29.36 -8.85
CA LYS A 204 24.76 -30.44 -7.84
C LYS A 204 25.24 -29.96 -6.47
N ASN A 205 25.87 -28.77 -6.39
CA ASN A 205 26.46 -28.22 -5.18
C ASN A 205 25.55 -27.14 -4.52
N LEU A 206 24.31 -26.99 -5.01
CA LEU A 206 23.33 -26.07 -4.44
C LEU A 206 22.67 -26.69 -3.22
N ASP A 207 22.62 -25.94 -2.12
CA ASP A 207 21.91 -26.31 -0.91
C ASP A 207 20.63 -25.49 -0.76
N LEU A 208 19.56 -25.94 -1.41
CA LEU A 208 18.28 -25.23 -1.39
C LEU A 208 17.60 -25.31 -0.01
N LYS A 209 17.84 -26.42 0.73
CA LYS A 209 17.13 -26.69 1.98
C LYS A 209 17.48 -25.71 3.08
N GLN A 210 18.71 -25.20 3.12
CA GLN A 210 19.15 -24.21 4.11
C GLN A 210 18.34 -22.90 4.05
N HIS A 211 17.79 -22.53 2.87
CA HIS A 211 17.02 -21.31 2.67
C HIS A 211 15.53 -21.45 2.98
N LEU A 212 14.97 -22.68 2.90
CA LEU A 212 13.51 -22.87 3.02
C LEU A 212 12.98 -22.47 4.39
N LYS A 213 13.61 -22.94 5.49
CA LYS A 213 13.13 -22.64 6.85
C LYS A 213 13.15 -21.13 7.17
N PRO A 214 14.27 -20.39 6.94
CA PRO A 214 14.29 -18.95 7.18
C PRO A 214 13.32 -18.17 6.25
N ALA A 215 13.23 -18.53 4.98
CA ALA A 215 12.33 -17.89 4.04
C ALA A 215 10.86 -18.12 4.43
N MET A 216 10.49 -19.36 4.80
CA MET A 216 9.15 -19.70 5.27
C MET A 216 8.78 -18.94 6.55
N THR A 217 9.72 -18.72 7.47
CA THR A 217 9.46 -17.92 8.68
C THR A 217 9.08 -16.49 8.34
N ILE A 218 9.79 -15.87 7.38
CA ILE A 218 9.48 -14.53 6.88
C ILE A 218 8.15 -14.54 6.11
N PHE A 219 7.91 -15.57 5.30
CA PHE A 219 6.67 -15.73 4.54
C PHE A 219 5.44 -15.76 5.43
N VAL A 220 5.43 -16.59 6.49
CA VAL A 220 4.30 -16.69 7.43
C VAL A 220 4.01 -15.34 8.08
N GLY A 221 5.06 -14.55 8.40
CA GLY A 221 4.88 -13.21 8.96
C GLY A 221 4.27 -12.20 7.97
N SER A 222 4.65 -12.28 6.70
CA SER A 222 4.21 -11.31 5.68
C SER A 222 2.89 -11.69 4.99
N ILE A 223 2.61 -12.99 4.85
CA ILE A 223 1.43 -13.47 4.13
C ILE A 223 0.12 -13.07 4.81
N SER A 224 0.10 -13.08 6.15
CA SER A 224 -1.11 -12.76 6.92
C SER A 224 -1.64 -11.35 6.61
N VAL A 225 -0.74 -10.38 6.47
CA VAL A 225 -1.11 -9.00 6.12
C VAL A 225 -1.50 -8.88 4.65
N SER A 226 -0.75 -9.53 3.76
CA SER A 226 -0.97 -9.41 2.31
C SER A 226 -2.24 -10.11 1.84
N ILE A 227 -2.55 -11.29 2.40
CA ILE A 227 -3.81 -12.00 2.11
C ILE A 227 -5.01 -11.17 2.55
N TYR A 228 -4.97 -10.61 3.75
CA TYR A 228 -6.03 -9.79 4.28
C TYR A 228 -6.44 -8.66 3.33
N LEU A 229 -5.46 -7.97 2.72
CA LEU A 229 -5.71 -6.87 1.80
C LEU A 229 -6.40 -7.26 0.48
N GLN A 230 -6.30 -8.53 0.07
CA GLN A 230 -6.85 -9.04 -1.19
C GLN A 230 -8.17 -9.82 -1.00
N LEU A 231 -8.41 -10.33 0.22
CA LEU A 231 -9.58 -11.18 0.49
C LEU A 231 -10.91 -10.48 0.24
N ASP A 232 -11.00 -9.21 0.61
CA ASP A 232 -12.20 -8.42 0.41
C ASP A 232 -12.61 -8.39 -1.08
N ILE A 233 -11.64 -8.14 -1.97
CA ILE A 233 -11.84 -8.09 -3.42
C ILE A 233 -12.25 -9.47 -3.96
N THR A 234 -11.54 -10.52 -3.51
CA THR A 234 -11.79 -11.87 -3.99
C THR A 234 -13.17 -12.38 -3.57
N ILE A 235 -13.54 -12.21 -2.30
CA ILE A 235 -14.85 -12.64 -1.79
C ILE A 235 -15.98 -11.85 -2.46
N LEU A 236 -15.80 -10.52 -2.58
CA LEU A 236 -16.77 -9.65 -3.23
C LEU A 236 -17.00 -10.04 -4.70
N GLY A 237 -15.91 -10.23 -5.46
CA GLY A 237 -15.99 -10.60 -6.88
C GLY A 237 -16.65 -11.96 -7.08
N THR A 238 -16.31 -12.94 -6.24
CA THR A 238 -16.95 -14.27 -6.29
C THR A 238 -18.44 -14.21 -5.96
N ALA A 239 -18.86 -13.33 -5.05
CA ALA A 239 -20.23 -13.27 -4.54
C ALA A 239 -21.13 -12.33 -5.34
N LYS A 240 -20.61 -11.21 -5.87
CA LYS A 240 -21.39 -10.12 -6.48
C LYS A 240 -20.92 -9.72 -7.88
N GLY A 241 -19.88 -10.34 -8.40
CA GLY A 241 -19.34 -10.06 -9.73
C GLY A 241 -18.45 -8.83 -9.82
N ASP A 242 -18.05 -8.56 -11.06
CA ASP A 242 -16.97 -7.61 -11.37
C ASP A 242 -17.34 -6.16 -11.07
N GLU A 243 -18.56 -5.75 -11.39
CA GLU A 243 -19.01 -4.37 -11.20
C GLU A 243 -18.95 -3.94 -9.71
N ALA A 244 -19.40 -4.81 -8.80
CA ALA A 244 -19.31 -4.56 -7.37
C ALA A 244 -17.84 -4.41 -6.90
N VAL A 245 -16.93 -5.19 -7.48
CA VAL A 245 -15.48 -5.05 -7.25
C VAL A 245 -15.01 -3.69 -7.74
N GLY A 246 -15.43 -3.25 -8.93
CA GLY A 246 -15.09 -1.94 -9.47
C GLY A 246 -15.46 -0.80 -8.53
N TYR A 247 -16.68 -0.80 -8.01
CA TYR A 247 -17.15 0.20 -7.04
C TYR A 247 -16.33 0.19 -5.75
N TYR A 248 -16.08 -0.98 -5.19
CA TYR A 248 -15.27 -1.10 -3.99
C TYR A 248 -13.82 -0.66 -4.19
N VAL A 249 -13.18 -1.13 -5.27
CA VAL A 249 -11.76 -0.86 -5.54
C VAL A 249 -11.51 0.61 -5.81
N MET A 250 -12.42 1.29 -6.54
CA MET A 250 -12.33 2.72 -6.77
C MET A 250 -12.31 3.49 -5.45
N ALA A 251 -13.29 3.27 -4.56
CA ALA A 251 -13.37 3.91 -3.25
C ALA A 251 -12.16 3.56 -2.37
N ASN A 252 -11.76 2.28 -2.34
CA ASN A 252 -10.62 1.81 -1.54
C ASN A 252 -9.29 2.42 -2.02
N LYS A 253 -9.04 2.50 -3.32
CA LYS A 253 -7.82 3.16 -3.86
C LYS A 253 -7.73 4.62 -3.46
N LEU A 254 -8.85 5.35 -3.55
CA LEU A 254 -8.92 6.75 -3.15
C LEU A 254 -8.49 6.94 -1.68
N ILE A 255 -9.06 6.16 -0.78
CA ILE A 255 -8.74 6.17 0.64
C ILE A 255 -7.28 5.75 0.90
N ARG A 256 -6.79 4.73 0.20
CA ARG A 256 -5.43 4.20 0.36
C ARG A 256 -4.34 5.20 -0.05
N PHE A 257 -4.60 6.11 -0.98
CA PHE A 257 -3.66 7.18 -1.30
C PHE A 257 -3.40 8.09 -0.10
N VAL A 258 -4.44 8.45 0.64
CA VAL A 258 -4.28 9.29 1.83
C VAL A 258 -3.64 8.53 2.99
N ILE A 259 -3.98 7.27 3.17
CA ILE A 259 -3.31 6.40 4.16
C ILE A 259 -1.81 6.32 3.88
N ALA A 260 -1.39 6.18 2.62
CA ALA A 260 0.02 6.16 2.25
C ALA A 260 0.77 7.45 2.64
N MET A 261 0.12 8.62 2.51
CA MET A 261 0.68 9.89 2.96
C MET A 261 0.84 9.91 4.50
N VAL A 262 -0.21 9.52 5.23
CA VAL A 262 -0.21 9.48 6.70
C VAL A 262 0.87 8.53 7.24
N THR A 263 1.00 7.33 6.70
CA THR A 263 1.97 6.33 7.16
C THR A 263 3.41 6.70 6.82
N THR A 264 3.64 7.43 5.72
CA THR A 264 4.97 7.94 5.35
C THR A 264 5.55 8.88 6.42
N ILE A 265 4.71 9.69 7.06
CA ILE A 265 5.14 10.58 8.16
C ILE A 265 5.72 9.75 9.31
N GLY A 266 5.05 8.68 9.70
CA GLY A 266 5.52 7.80 10.77
C GLY A 266 6.80 7.04 10.40
N ALA A 267 6.95 6.61 9.14
CA ALA A 267 8.13 5.88 8.68
C ALA A 267 9.44 6.67 8.85
N VAL A 268 9.38 8.01 8.69
CA VAL A 268 10.55 8.90 8.91
C VAL A 268 10.95 8.95 10.39
N MET A 269 10.03 8.76 11.31
CA MET A 269 10.28 8.84 12.76
C MET A 269 10.80 7.53 13.36
N LEU A 270 10.56 6.39 12.71
CA LEU A 270 10.89 5.07 13.23
C LEU A 270 12.37 4.88 13.62
N PRO A 271 13.39 5.26 12.80
CA PRO A 271 14.79 5.10 13.17
C PRO A 271 15.17 5.90 14.42
N ARG A 272 14.62 7.11 14.56
CA ARG A 272 14.86 7.96 15.71
C ARG A 272 14.23 7.40 16.98
N LEU A 273 13.01 6.85 16.87
CA LEU A 273 12.34 6.18 17.99
C LEU A 273 13.13 4.95 18.46
N ALA A 274 13.61 4.11 17.54
CA ALA A 274 14.41 2.95 17.88
C ALA A 274 15.72 3.33 18.61
N HIS A 275 16.38 4.39 18.18
CA HIS A 275 17.58 4.92 18.85
C HIS A 275 17.27 5.45 20.25
N LEU A 276 16.22 6.27 20.41
CA LEU A 276 15.86 6.87 21.70
C LEU A 276 15.41 5.82 22.72
N LEU A 277 14.77 4.74 22.28
CA LEU A 277 14.38 3.65 23.17
C LEU A 277 15.57 3.05 23.93
N ALA A 278 16.74 2.97 23.27
CA ALA A 278 17.97 2.44 23.85
C ALA A 278 18.74 3.48 24.69
N SER A 279 18.65 4.78 24.35
CA SER A 279 19.46 5.84 24.94
C SER A 279 18.72 6.70 25.97
N ASP A 280 17.47 7.07 25.71
CA ASP A 280 16.66 7.95 26.58
C ASP A 280 15.17 7.60 26.47
N LYS A 281 14.68 6.83 27.43
CA LYS A 281 13.27 6.40 27.48
C LYS A 281 12.29 7.57 27.63
N ARG A 282 12.67 8.67 28.28
CA ARG A 282 11.79 9.84 28.43
C ARG A 282 11.64 10.56 27.10
N ALA A 283 12.75 10.78 26.41
CA ALA A 283 12.73 11.34 25.06
C ALA A 283 11.99 10.44 24.06
N PHE A 284 12.08 9.11 24.22
CA PHE A 284 11.28 8.15 23.43
C PHE A 284 9.78 8.40 23.57
N TYR A 285 9.23 8.43 24.80
CA TYR A 285 7.80 8.65 25.01
C TYR A 285 7.34 10.04 24.52
N ASN A 286 8.14 11.07 24.72
CA ASN A 286 7.84 12.40 24.19
C ASN A 286 7.76 12.42 22.66
N LEU A 287 8.67 11.70 21.98
CA LEU A 287 8.66 11.60 20.53
C LEU A 287 7.48 10.75 20.03
N VAL A 288 7.09 9.70 20.79
CA VAL A 288 5.89 8.88 20.49
C VAL A 288 4.63 9.74 20.53
N GLU A 289 4.44 10.59 21.56
CA GLU A 289 3.29 11.50 21.65
C GLU A 289 3.30 12.53 20.50
N THR A 290 4.47 13.04 20.14
CA THR A 290 4.62 13.92 18.98
C THR A 290 4.24 13.19 17.68
N ALA A 291 4.67 11.94 17.50
CA ALA A 291 4.34 11.13 16.34
C ALA A 291 2.82 10.85 16.24
N LEU A 292 2.15 10.60 17.37
CA LEU A 292 0.70 10.47 17.40
C LEU A 292 0.03 11.74 16.87
N ASN A 293 0.44 12.90 17.38
CA ASN A 293 -0.14 14.17 16.95
C ASN A 293 0.12 14.45 15.46
N TYR A 294 1.32 14.13 14.93
CA TYR A 294 1.62 14.27 13.50
C TYR A 294 0.74 13.34 12.62
N ILE A 295 0.44 12.13 13.06
CA ILE A 295 -0.45 11.23 12.35
C ILE A 295 -1.89 11.75 12.40
N MET A 296 -2.35 12.17 13.58
CA MET A 296 -3.74 12.58 13.81
C MET A 296 -4.09 13.93 13.18
N ILE A 297 -3.14 14.88 13.10
CA ILE A 297 -3.36 16.19 12.45
C ILE A 297 -3.72 16.06 10.95
N PHE A 298 -3.28 14.97 10.29
CA PHE A 298 -3.62 14.69 8.90
C PHE A 298 -4.76 13.70 8.76
N SER A 299 -4.81 12.63 9.57
CA SER A 299 -5.78 11.56 9.38
C SER A 299 -7.18 11.95 9.82
N ILE A 300 -7.34 12.70 10.92
CA ILE A 300 -8.67 13.12 11.41
C ILE A 300 -9.35 14.05 10.40
N PRO A 301 -8.75 15.19 9.97
CA PRO A 301 -9.38 16.04 8.96
C PRO A 301 -9.65 15.34 7.63
N ALA A 302 -8.75 14.42 7.20
CA ALA A 302 -8.96 13.65 5.99
C ALA A 302 -10.19 12.73 6.10
N THR A 303 -10.39 12.06 7.24
CA THR A 303 -11.59 11.26 7.49
C THR A 303 -12.86 12.10 7.32
N PHE A 304 -12.91 13.25 7.99
CA PHE A 304 -14.08 14.13 7.93
C PHE A 304 -14.26 14.76 6.54
N GLY A 305 -13.17 15.11 5.86
CA GLY A 305 -13.19 15.59 4.48
C GLY A 305 -13.78 14.56 3.52
N PHE A 306 -13.37 13.30 3.61
CA PHE A 306 -13.92 12.21 2.79
C PHE A 306 -15.39 11.92 3.10
N LEU A 307 -15.84 12.08 4.35
CA LEU A 307 -17.25 11.92 4.70
C LEU A 307 -18.14 12.93 3.95
N VAL A 308 -17.71 14.18 3.88
CA VAL A 308 -18.49 15.26 3.25
C VAL A 308 -18.29 15.29 1.74
N LEU A 309 -17.05 15.22 1.27
CA LEU A 309 -16.70 15.35 -0.14
C LEU A 309 -16.72 14.01 -0.89
N ALA A 310 -17.29 12.94 -0.33
CA ALA A 310 -17.33 11.62 -0.96
C ALA A 310 -17.94 11.67 -2.37
N LYS A 311 -19.03 12.41 -2.57
CA LYS A 311 -19.67 12.60 -3.87
C LYS A 311 -18.69 13.25 -4.86
N ASP A 312 -18.14 14.39 -4.49
CA ASP A 312 -17.31 15.18 -5.39
C ASP A 312 -15.99 14.46 -5.73
N PHE A 313 -15.36 13.78 -4.75
CA PHE A 313 -14.20 12.93 -4.99
C PHE A 313 -14.52 11.71 -5.86
N THR A 314 -15.65 11.06 -5.63
CA THR A 314 -16.08 9.89 -6.41
C THR A 314 -16.33 10.29 -7.87
N LEU A 315 -17.08 11.37 -8.11
CA LEU A 315 -17.37 11.85 -9.46
C LEU A 315 -16.09 12.38 -10.15
N LEU A 316 -15.21 13.06 -9.42
CA LEU A 316 -13.94 13.53 -9.97
C LEU A 316 -13.05 12.38 -10.45
N MET A 317 -12.93 11.31 -9.62
CA MET A 317 -12.03 10.20 -9.86
C MET A 317 -12.65 9.05 -10.64
N GLY A 318 -13.96 8.83 -10.53
CA GLY A 318 -14.69 7.74 -11.18
C GLY A 318 -15.51 8.20 -12.39
N GLY A 319 -16.05 9.41 -12.33
CA GLY A 319 -17.11 9.86 -13.24
C GLY A 319 -18.48 9.32 -12.84
N ASP A 320 -19.49 9.58 -13.66
CA ASP A 320 -20.90 9.26 -13.39
C ASP A 320 -21.16 7.76 -13.23
N GLY A 321 -20.35 6.90 -13.88
CA GLY A 321 -20.46 5.45 -13.76
C GLY A 321 -20.05 4.88 -12.39
N PHE A 322 -19.64 5.71 -11.42
CA PHE A 322 -19.22 5.28 -10.08
C PHE A 322 -20.05 5.88 -8.96
N GLU A 323 -21.26 6.37 -9.23
CA GLU A 323 -22.14 6.94 -8.19
C GLU A 323 -22.38 5.98 -7.02
N GLU A 324 -22.51 4.69 -7.29
CA GLU A 324 -22.67 3.64 -6.25
C GLU A 324 -21.46 3.58 -5.28
N SER A 325 -20.29 4.06 -5.70
CA SER A 325 -19.09 4.15 -4.84
C SER A 325 -19.14 5.30 -3.85
N ILE A 326 -20.11 6.23 -3.94
CA ILE A 326 -20.21 7.39 -3.04
C ILE A 326 -20.39 6.90 -1.59
N LEU A 327 -21.40 6.06 -1.37
CA LEU A 327 -21.67 5.49 -0.04
C LEU A 327 -20.48 4.63 0.44
N THR A 328 -19.89 3.84 -0.46
CA THR A 328 -18.69 3.05 -0.14
C THR A 328 -17.52 3.92 0.32
N THR A 329 -17.29 5.07 -0.33
CA THR A 329 -16.24 6.04 0.04
C THR A 329 -16.53 6.65 1.41
N GLN A 330 -17.79 7.00 1.70
CA GLN A 330 -18.20 7.49 3.02
C GLN A 330 -17.96 6.45 4.11
N ILE A 331 -18.37 5.20 3.87
CA ILE A 331 -18.18 4.09 4.83
C ILE A 331 -16.69 3.85 5.09
N LEU A 332 -15.85 3.89 4.06
CA LEU A 332 -14.41 3.65 4.16
C LEU A 332 -13.64 4.83 4.78
N SER A 333 -14.21 6.05 4.81
CA SER A 333 -13.47 7.24 5.24
C SER A 333 -12.84 7.13 6.65
N PRO A 334 -13.47 6.50 7.68
CA PRO A 334 -12.84 6.33 9.00
C PRO A 334 -11.57 5.48 8.98
N ILE A 335 -11.39 4.64 7.97
CA ILE A 335 -10.17 3.80 7.83
C ILE A 335 -8.90 4.65 7.83
N VAL A 336 -8.94 5.88 7.31
CA VAL A 336 -7.78 6.78 7.28
C VAL A 336 -7.24 7.01 8.70
N THR A 337 -8.11 7.33 9.65
CA THR A 337 -7.72 7.53 11.06
C THR A 337 -7.41 6.21 11.75
N ILE A 338 -8.20 5.17 11.51
CA ILE A 338 -8.04 3.86 12.15
C ILE A 338 -6.71 3.21 11.75
N VAL A 339 -6.38 3.18 10.45
CA VAL A 339 -5.10 2.65 9.96
C VAL A 339 -3.93 3.55 10.38
N GLY A 340 -4.12 4.87 10.43
CA GLY A 340 -3.14 5.78 11.02
C GLY A 340 -2.82 5.41 12.47
N LEU A 341 -3.84 5.12 13.28
CA LEU A 341 -3.69 4.66 14.66
C LEU A 341 -3.08 3.25 14.75
N ALA A 342 -3.50 2.32 13.88
CA ALA A 342 -2.93 0.98 13.80
C ALA A 342 -1.43 1.01 13.46
N TYR A 343 -1.04 1.86 12.50
CA TYR A 343 0.35 2.09 12.14
C TYR A 343 1.15 2.68 13.31
N PHE A 344 0.60 3.68 14.00
CA PHE A 344 1.20 4.27 15.18
C PHE A 344 1.46 3.23 16.28
N LEU A 345 0.44 2.45 16.64
CA LEU A 345 0.54 1.41 17.67
C LEU A 345 1.52 0.30 17.26
N GLY A 346 1.37 -0.23 16.05
CA GLY A 346 2.19 -1.31 15.53
C GLY A 346 3.63 -0.89 15.32
N PHE A 347 3.85 0.00 14.34
CA PHE A 347 5.20 0.28 13.84
C PHE A 347 6.00 1.26 14.69
N LEU A 348 5.35 2.23 15.37
CA LEU A 348 6.09 3.23 16.14
C LEU A 348 6.21 2.88 17.63
N ILE A 349 5.41 1.92 18.14
CA ILE A 349 5.46 1.50 19.55
C ILE A 349 5.84 0.03 19.67
N LEU A 350 5.00 -0.88 19.14
CA LEU A 350 5.16 -2.33 19.39
C LEU A 350 6.43 -2.89 18.73
N PHE A 351 6.76 -2.49 17.51
CA PHE A 351 7.98 -2.94 16.82
C PHE A 351 9.26 -2.50 17.52
N PRO A 352 9.49 -1.21 17.85
CA PRO A 352 10.68 -0.81 18.62
C PRO A 352 10.80 -1.53 19.96
N LEU A 353 9.67 -1.83 20.62
CA LEU A 353 9.65 -2.54 21.90
C LEU A 353 9.86 -4.07 21.77
N GLY A 354 10.06 -4.61 20.55
CA GLY A 354 10.22 -6.05 20.31
C GLY A 354 8.93 -6.85 20.61
N LYS A 355 7.77 -6.22 20.39
CA LYS A 355 6.43 -6.81 20.66
C LYS A 355 5.59 -6.92 19.38
N GLU A 356 6.25 -7.12 18.26
CA GLU A 356 5.64 -7.33 16.95
C GLU A 356 4.62 -8.48 16.93
N ARG A 357 4.76 -9.45 17.83
CA ARG A 357 3.80 -10.55 17.99
C ARG A 357 2.39 -10.03 18.33
N ILE A 358 2.28 -8.94 19.11
CA ILE A 358 0.98 -8.36 19.46
C ILE A 358 0.33 -7.81 18.19
N TYR A 359 1.08 -7.06 17.38
CA TYR A 359 0.61 -6.55 16.08
C TYR A 359 0.12 -7.70 15.19
N THR A 360 0.96 -8.73 15.00
CA THR A 360 0.63 -9.88 14.16
C THR A 360 -0.64 -10.61 14.61
N VAL A 361 -0.77 -10.91 15.92
CA VAL A 361 -1.96 -11.57 16.46
C VAL A 361 -3.22 -10.71 16.24
N SER A 362 -3.13 -9.41 16.53
CA SER A 362 -4.26 -8.48 16.33
C SER A 362 -4.70 -8.42 14.85
N THR A 363 -3.74 -8.39 13.93
CA THR A 363 -4.02 -8.39 12.47
C THR A 363 -4.65 -9.72 12.02
N ILE A 364 -4.18 -10.85 12.54
CA ILE A 364 -4.78 -12.17 12.23
C ILE A 364 -6.23 -12.24 12.73
N ILE A 365 -6.52 -11.76 13.94
CA ILE A 365 -7.89 -11.70 14.46
C ILE A 365 -8.78 -10.85 13.56
N ALA A 366 -8.31 -9.66 13.17
CA ALA A 366 -9.02 -8.78 12.25
C ALA A 366 -9.29 -9.47 10.90
N ALA A 367 -8.28 -10.16 10.34
CA ALA A 367 -8.40 -10.86 9.07
C ALA A 367 -9.42 -12.02 9.13
N VAL A 368 -9.36 -12.85 10.16
CA VAL A 368 -10.31 -13.96 10.34
C VAL A 368 -11.74 -13.43 10.49
N LEU A 369 -11.90 -12.37 11.27
CA LEU A 369 -13.21 -11.73 11.44
C LEU A 369 -13.73 -11.14 10.12
N SER A 370 -12.87 -10.47 9.33
CA SER A 370 -13.23 -9.96 8.01
C SER A 370 -13.73 -11.07 7.09
N ILE A 371 -13.03 -12.20 7.04
CA ILE A 371 -13.45 -13.36 6.23
C ILE A 371 -14.84 -13.84 6.64
N ILE A 372 -15.04 -14.11 7.93
CA ILE A 372 -16.30 -14.64 8.44
C ILE A 372 -17.46 -13.68 8.14
N LEU A 373 -17.28 -12.40 8.41
CA LEU A 373 -18.33 -11.41 8.18
C LEU A 373 -18.61 -11.18 6.68
N ASN A 374 -17.58 -11.17 5.83
CA ASN A 374 -17.78 -11.07 4.39
C ASN A 374 -18.57 -12.26 3.85
N LEU A 375 -18.26 -13.50 4.25
CA LEU A 375 -19.00 -14.69 3.84
C LEU A 375 -20.49 -14.65 4.24
N ILE A 376 -20.81 -13.99 5.35
CA ILE A 376 -22.19 -13.87 5.86
C ILE A 376 -22.94 -12.74 5.15
N PHE A 377 -22.32 -11.56 5.01
CA PHE A 377 -23.05 -10.33 4.67
C PHE A 377 -22.87 -9.87 3.24
N VAL A 378 -21.79 -10.25 2.54
CA VAL A 378 -21.49 -9.74 1.20
C VAL A 378 -22.59 -10.06 0.19
N ASN A 379 -23.20 -11.28 0.28
CA ASN A 379 -24.28 -11.68 -0.61
C ASN A 379 -25.53 -10.79 -0.49
N ARG A 380 -25.77 -10.18 0.67
CA ARG A 380 -26.95 -9.35 0.89
C ARG A 380 -26.68 -7.87 0.57
N TYR A 381 -25.54 -7.34 0.95
CA TYR A 381 -25.26 -5.90 0.93
C TYR A 381 -24.12 -5.48 -0.01
N GLY A 382 -23.48 -6.43 -0.74
CA GLY A 382 -22.47 -6.17 -1.76
C GLY A 382 -21.24 -5.41 -1.26
N HIS A 383 -20.75 -4.50 -2.08
CA HIS A 383 -19.54 -3.72 -1.85
C HIS A 383 -19.62 -2.83 -0.59
N ASN A 384 -20.81 -2.37 -0.22
CA ASN A 384 -21.03 -1.59 1.01
C ASN A 384 -20.86 -2.45 2.28
N ALA A 385 -21.26 -3.75 2.22
CA ALA A 385 -20.94 -4.68 3.30
C ALA A 385 -19.44 -4.87 3.45
N THR A 386 -18.75 -5.14 2.34
CA THR A 386 -17.29 -5.29 2.35
C THR A 386 -16.60 -4.07 2.92
N ALA A 387 -17.03 -2.86 2.56
CA ALA A 387 -16.52 -1.60 3.11
C ALA A 387 -16.74 -1.49 4.63
N SER A 388 -17.97 -1.78 5.09
CA SER A 388 -18.31 -1.74 6.52
C SER A 388 -17.52 -2.76 7.33
N ILE A 389 -17.33 -3.96 6.79
CA ILE A 389 -16.56 -5.04 7.39
C ILE A 389 -15.07 -4.67 7.46
N ALA A 390 -14.52 -4.05 6.41
CA ALA A 390 -13.14 -3.58 6.42
C ALA A 390 -12.90 -2.56 7.56
N VAL A 391 -13.79 -1.56 7.70
CA VAL A 391 -13.74 -0.60 8.82
C VAL A 391 -13.83 -1.30 10.16
N PHE A 392 -14.82 -2.17 10.34
CA PHE A 392 -15.05 -2.88 11.60
C PHE A 392 -13.85 -3.76 11.97
N SER A 393 -13.30 -4.50 11.03
CA SER A 393 -12.15 -5.38 11.24
C SER A 393 -10.90 -4.59 11.63
N GLU A 394 -10.64 -3.44 11.00
CA GLU A 394 -9.53 -2.55 11.39
C GLU A 394 -9.72 -2.00 12.81
N VAL A 395 -10.94 -1.60 13.19
CA VAL A 395 -11.26 -1.19 14.56
C VAL A 395 -10.95 -2.31 15.56
N ILE A 396 -11.39 -3.53 15.28
CA ILE A 396 -11.12 -4.70 16.12
C ILE A 396 -9.61 -4.96 16.23
N GLY A 397 -8.85 -4.87 15.13
CA GLY A 397 -7.41 -4.98 15.14
C GLY A 397 -6.75 -3.96 16.08
N VAL A 398 -7.15 -2.70 16.00
CA VAL A 398 -6.69 -1.63 16.91
C VAL A 398 -7.08 -1.91 18.36
N VAL A 399 -8.30 -2.31 18.63
CA VAL A 399 -8.78 -2.65 19.98
C VAL A 399 -7.94 -3.79 20.58
N PHE A 400 -7.67 -4.85 19.83
CA PHE A 400 -6.81 -5.94 20.30
C PHE A 400 -5.36 -5.49 20.52
N MET A 401 -4.80 -4.61 19.66
CA MET A 401 -3.48 -4.02 19.93
C MET A 401 -3.45 -3.24 21.24
N ILE A 402 -4.51 -2.49 21.56
CA ILE A 402 -4.63 -1.72 22.81
C ILE A 402 -4.77 -2.67 24.00
N ILE A 403 -5.62 -3.68 23.92
CA ILE A 403 -5.85 -4.63 25.02
C ILE A 403 -4.58 -5.41 25.32
N LEU A 404 -3.97 -6.03 24.32
CA LEU A 404 -2.77 -6.85 24.46
C LEU A 404 -1.52 -6.01 24.79
N GLY A 405 -1.46 -4.77 24.31
CA GLY A 405 -0.38 -3.81 24.57
C GLY A 405 -0.57 -2.94 25.80
N LYS A 406 -1.66 -3.10 26.58
CA LYS A 406 -2.07 -2.21 27.67
C LYS A 406 -0.94 -1.77 28.62
N SER A 407 -0.08 -2.70 29.00
CA SER A 407 1.03 -2.42 29.92
C SER A 407 2.05 -1.42 29.38
N MET A 408 2.25 -1.41 28.05
CA MET A 408 3.21 -0.54 27.34
C MET A 408 2.58 0.78 26.98
N LEU A 409 1.28 0.78 26.66
CA LEU A 409 0.54 1.94 26.22
C LEU A 409 0.09 2.85 27.36
N ARG A 410 0.12 2.38 28.60
CA ARG A 410 -0.30 3.14 29.80
C ARG A 410 0.44 4.46 30.01
N LYS A 411 1.64 4.61 29.45
CA LYS A 411 2.47 5.83 29.55
C LYS A 411 2.20 6.86 28.45
N ILE A 412 1.30 6.56 27.51
CA ILE A 412 1.03 7.38 26.34
C ILE A 412 -0.33 8.04 26.52
N ASN A 413 -0.37 9.36 26.38
CA ASN A 413 -1.62 10.11 26.42
C ASN A 413 -2.28 10.14 25.03
N PHE A 414 -3.26 9.25 24.81
CA PHE A 414 -4.00 9.17 23.54
C PHE A 414 -5.03 10.31 23.36
N PHE A 415 -5.50 10.91 24.45
CA PHE A 415 -6.50 11.97 24.43
C PHE A 415 -5.89 13.26 24.98
N ASN A 416 -4.94 13.84 24.23
CA ASN A 416 -4.35 15.11 24.59
C ASN A 416 -5.15 16.29 23.97
N ARG A 417 -4.84 17.52 24.43
CA ARG A 417 -5.49 18.75 23.94
C ARG A 417 -5.41 18.92 22.43
N SER A 418 -4.28 18.52 21.79
CA SER A 418 -4.10 18.64 20.35
C SER A 418 -5.10 17.79 19.58
N ILE A 419 -5.33 16.52 19.99
CA ILE A 419 -6.28 15.61 19.34
C ILE A 419 -7.71 16.16 19.47
N LEU A 420 -8.08 16.70 20.63
CA LEU A 420 -9.41 17.35 20.80
C LEU A 420 -9.56 18.54 19.83
N ILE A 421 -8.53 19.37 19.69
CA ILE A 421 -8.52 20.47 18.72
C ILE A 421 -8.72 19.94 17.28
N TYR A 422 -8.01 18.86 16.90
CA TYR A 422 -8.13 18.28 15.56
C TYR A 422 -9.57 17.77 15.29
N ILE A 423 -10.20 17.13 16.27
CA ILE A 423 -11.60 16.67 16.15
C ILE A 423 -12.56 17.86 16.00
N ILE A 424 -12.47 18.87 16.88
CA ILE A 424 -13.34 20.06 16.82
C ILE A 424 -13.13 20.82 15.51
N ALA A 425 -11.88 21.01 15.10
CA ALA A 425 -11.55 21.66 13.83
C ALA A 425 -12.10 20.87 12.63
N SER A 426 -12.03 19.54 12.66
CA SER A 426 -12.54 18.70 11.58
C SER A 426 -14.06 18.72 11.49
N ILE A 427 -14.76 18.77 12.62
CA ILE A 427 -16.23 18.99 12.66
C ILE A 427 -16.58 20.36 12.06
N ALA A 428 -15.85 21.41 12.46
CA ALA A 428 -16.08 22.76 11.91
C ALA A 428 -15.81 22.82 10.40
N ILE A 429 -14.75 22.13 9.92
CA ILE A 429 -14.48 21.98 8.49
C ILE A 429 -15.62 21.25 7.78
N SER A 430 -16.16 20.17 8.36
CA SER A 430 -17.29 19.45 7.77
C SER A 430 -18.50 20.34 7.57
N ILE A 431 -18.80 21.21 8.52
CA ILE A 431 -19.89 22.19 8.39
C ILE A 431 -19.60 23.18 7.27
N LEU A 432 -18.36 23.72 7.22
CA LEU A 432 -17.93 24.61 6.14
C LEU A 432 -18.05 23.94 4.78
N LEU A 433 -17.54 22.72 4.63
CA LEU A 433 -17.59 21.97 3.39
C LEU A 433 -19.03 21.65 2.97
N PHE A 434 -19.89 21.25 3.89
CA PHE A 434 -21.31 21.01 3.62
C PHE A 434 -22.01 22.26 3.06
N LEU A 435 -21.68 23.43 3.58
CA LEU A 435 -22.20 24.70 3.05
C LEU A 435 -21.61 25.02 1.67
N LEU A 436 -20.31 24.80 1.47
CA LEU A 436 -19.65 25.06 0.18
C LEU A 436 -20.18 24.14 -0.92
N THR A 437 -20.36 22.84 -0.63
CA THR A 437 -20.88 21.88 -1.62
C THR A 437 -22.29 22.24 -2.10
N SER A 438 -23.10 22.88 -1.25
CA SER A 438 -24.44 23.35 -1.62
C SER A 438 -24.45 24.67 -2.39
N LEU A 439 -23.41 25.49 -2.26
CA LEU A 439 -23.30 26.80 -2.90
C LEU A 439 -22.55 26.77 -4.23
N LEU A 440 -21.61 25.85 -4.41
CA LEU A 440 -20.78 25.78 -5.61
C LEU A 440 -21.43 24.90 -6.69
N PRO A 441 -21.49 25.38 -7.94
CA PRO A 441 -22.11 24.63 -9.04
C PRO A 441 -21.27 23.44 -9.46
N ASP A 442 -21.89 22.34 -9.87
CA ASP A 442 -21.24 21.09 -10.27
C ASP A 442 -20.55 21.19 -11.67
N HIS A 443 -20.82 22.25 -12.45
CA HIS A 443 -20.32 22.40 -13.84
C HIS A 443 -18.80 22.43 -13.98
N THR A 444 -18.07 22.72 -12.91
CA THR A 444 -16.60 22.77 -12.88
C THR A 444 -16.06 21.94 -11.71
N LEU A 445 -16.35 20.63 -11.73
CA LEU A 445 -16.05 19.72 -10.62
C LEU A 445 -14.59 19.82 -10.13
N VAL A 446 -13.62 19.91 -11.06
CA VAL A 446 -12.19 20.07 -10.69
C VAL A 446 -11.95 21.35 -9.90
N LEU A 447 -12.53 22.49 -10.35
CA LEU A 447 -12.38 23.77 -9.66
C LEU A 447 -13.12 23.76 -8.34
N LYS A 448 -14.33 23.18 -8.29
CA LYS A 448 -15.11 22.99 -7.08
C LYS A 448 -14.31 22.25 -6.00
N VAL A 449 -13.80 21.07 -6.32
CA VAL A 449 -13.00 20.25 -5.38
C VAL A 449 -11.71 20.98 -4.96
N ALA A 450 -11.06 21.71 -5.88
CA ALA A 450 -9.87 22.50 -5.56
C ALA A 450 -10.19 23.64 -4.57
N VAL A 451 -11.31 24.33 -4.75
CA VAL A 451 -11.78 25.38 -3.83
C VAL A 451 -12.14 24.79 -2.47
N GLU A 452 -12.89 23.68 -2.44
CA GLU A 452 -13.29 22.99 -1.22
C GLU A 452 -12.09 22.52 -0.41
N ILE A 453 -11.11 21.86 -1.03
CA ILE A 453 -9.88 21.42 -0.36
C ILE A 453 -9.10 22.63 0.15
N SER A 454 -8.94 23.67 -0.68
CA SER A 454 -8.19 24.87 -0.31
C SER A 454 -8.86 25.58 0.88
N ALA A 455 -10.17 25.74 0.86
CA ALA A 455 -10.93 26.34 1.93
C ALA A 455 -10.81 25.51 3.23
N ALA A 456 -10.94 24.19 3.12
CA ALA A 456 -10.76 23.28 4.27
C ALA A 456 -9.37 23.40 4.89
N VAL A 457 -8.31 23.40 4.08
CA VAL A 457 -6.92 23.52 4.53
C VAL A 457 -6.69 24.88 5.21
N VAL A 458 -7.09 25.98 4.57
CA VAL A 458 -6.94 27.33 5.11
C VAL A 458 -7.72 27.47 6.43
N PHE A 459 -8.95 26.99 6.47
CA PHE A 459 -9.77 27.06 7.68
C PHE A 459 -9.21 26.20 8.81
N PHE A 460 -8.72 25.00 8.50
CA PHE A 460 -8.04 24.15 9.46
C PHE A 460 -6.80 24.83 10.05
N MET A 461 -5.93 25.37 9.19
CA MET A 461 -4.74 26.09 9.62
C MET A 461 -5.10 27.31 10.50
N LEU A 462 -6.18 28.02 10.17
CA LEU A 462 -6.68 29.14 10.97
C LEU A 462 -7.07 28.69 12.37
N ILE A 463 -7.83 27.59 12.50
CA ILE A 463 -8.24 27.05 13.80
C ILE A 463 -7.00 26.61 14.61
N LEU A 464 -6.04 25.93 13.98
CA LEU A 464 -4.79 25.53 14.65
C LEU A 464 -3.98 26.75 15.12
N TYR A 465 -3.96 27.80 14.34
CA TYR A 465 -3.28 29.07 14.70
C TYR A 465 -3.98 29.74 15.89
N LEU A 466 -5.31 29.91 15.85
CA LEU A 466 -6.10 30.56 16.91
C LEU A 466 -6.07 29.75 18.22
N SER A 467 -6.08 28.41 18.14
CA SER A 467 -6.02 27.53 19.31
C SER A 467 -4.58 27.39 19.89
N LYS A 468 -3.58 28.01 19.25
CA LYS A 468 -2.15 27.90 19.58
C LYS A 468 -1.72 26.44 19.68
N GLU A 469 -2.08 25.64 18.66
CA GLU A 469 -1.79 24.21 18.65
C GLU A 469 -0.27 23.96 18.56
N LYS A 470 0.25 23.08 19.42
CA LYS A 470 1.68 22.90 19.67
C LYS A 470 2.44 22.44 18.41
N VAL A 471 1.95 21.40 17.75
CA VAL A 471 2.61 20.79 16.58
C VAL A 471 2.64 21.77 15.40
N PHE A 472 1.57 22.50 15.20
CA PHE A 472 1.48 23.53 14.16
C PHE A 472 2.53 24.61 14.34
N PHE A 473 2.68 25.11 15.56
CA PHE A 473 3.70 26.14 15.85
C PHE A 473 5.13 25.58 15.82
N GLU A 474 5.36 24.33 16.20
CA GLU A 474 6.66 23.65 16.02
C GLU A 474 7.05 23.62 14.53
N VAL A 475 6.13 23.24 13.64
CA VAL A 475 6.36 23.21 12.20
C VAL A 475 6.66 24.61 11.65
N ILE A 476 5.87 25.63 12.01
CA ILE A 476 6.12 27.01 11.60
C ILE A 476 7.50 27.50 12.05
N ASN A 477 7.88 27.22 13.30
CA ASN A 477 9.17 27.65 13.83
C ASN A 477 10.35 26.95 13.12
N MET A 478 10.20 25.68 12.75
CA MET A 478 11.20 24.98 11.93
C MET A 478 11.37 25.62 10.55
N PHE A 479 10.28 26.01 9.88
CA PHE A 479 10.35 26.72 8.60
C PHE A 479 10.99 28.11 8.74
N LYS A 480 10.61 28.88 9.76
CA LYS A 480 11.21 30.19 10.04
C LYS A 480 12.72 30.10 10.31
N ALA A 481 13.17 29.07 11.02
CA ALA A 481 14.58 28.83 11.30
C ALA A 481 15.38 28.46 10.04
N LYS A 482 14.77 27.77 9.06
CA LYS A 482 15.40 27.45 7.78
C LYS A 482 15.49 28.65 6.83
N LEU A 483 14.51 29.55 6.86
CA LEU A 483 14.51 30.77 6.05
C LEU A 483 15.49 31.84 6.53
N LYS A 484 15.96 31.72 7.79
CA LYS A 484 16.96 32.59 8.38
C LYS A 484 18.42 32.12 8.19
N ARG A 485 18.61 30.94 7.62
CA ARG A 485 19.90 30.36 7.21
C ARG A 485 20.07 30.43 5.69
#